data_9553531d13e357209b075547a0c7a202
#
_entry.id   9553531d13e357209b075547a0c7a202
#
_cell.length_a   1.000
_cell.length_b   1.000
_cell.length_c   1.000
_cell.angle_alpha   90.00
_cell.angle_beta   90.00
_cell.angle_gamma   90.00
#
_symmetry.space_group_name_H-M   'P 1'
#
loop_
_entity.id
_entity.type
_entity.pdbx_description
1 polymer ?
#
loop_
_entity_poly.entity_id
_entity_poly.type
_entity_poly.pdbx_seq_one_letter_code
_entity_poly.pdbx_strand_id
1 'polypeptide(L)'
;MTPQLRRPLSPQERWYWIANQLSPLNVVSRVRVHGQISHDLLEAAAAELAAEYPVLRVAITADADGTHPSFLPSTQPIDVRTVRSDDDAEWQRQIDSYELATSLNWHTGPLVRIVHVAANSGDVHDLVLTGSHIVVDGFTVISLTFRLLEHAERLSRSPGDTQTISRPPIGAPEDRLPARYRGARGFARIAGSVIADGLATAITRPRRLRPETPVPASQRRTRLLCRHLSGSQLDALIRRCHAEGVTVHGALAAAMVMAIGPLVAHKDSGWIGITSPVETRSGAVPPVGADDAGAFVSSLTPIVRFGGGRDLWSIARKVNRSLRRRVRFGQHLAAVNGVRYVAPASLDTSDRVIRRMERLGVTSNICLTNVGRLDTPARLGEWSLSGGQGAGSLSIGGYLMAAVGTVHGQLFWNFTYIDGVLSQPTAQQFADAAVATLLDALE
;
A
#
# COMPACT_ATOMS: atom_id res chain seq x y z
N MET A 1 33.21 -2.22 2.39
CA MET A 1 32.34 -1.09 2.80
C MET A 1 30.92 -1.42 2.38
N THR A 2 29.98 -1.37 3.30
CA THR A 2 28.58 -1.62 2.99
C THR A 2 28.03 -0.49 2.08
N PRO A 3 27.34 -0.80 0.98
CA PRO A 3 26.76 0.20 0.09
C PRO A 3 25.87 1.17 0.84
N GLN A 4 26.02 2.46 0.58
CA GLN A 4 25.22 3.52 1.19
C GLN A 4 24.36 4.20 0.12
N LEU A 5 23.12 4.51 0.46
CA LEU A 5 22.25 5.27 -0.41
C LEU A 5 22.38 6.77 -0.08
N ARG A 6 22.91 7.54 -1.02
CA ARG A 6 23.04 9.00 -0.93
C ARG A 6 22.68 9.60 -2.30
N ARG A 7 21.51 10.21 -2.38
CA ARG A 7 21.05 10.90 -3.60
C ARG A 7 19.84 11.78 -3.30
N PRO A 8 19.52 12.76 -4.15
CA PRO A 8 18.25 13.47 -4.07
C PRO A 8 17.05 12.49 -4.16
N LEU A 9 15.96 12.83 -3.48
CA LEU A 9 14.70 12.13 -3.65
C LEU A 9 14.18 12.33 -5.08
N SER A 10 13.70 11.26 -5.69
CA SER A 10 13.00 11.34 -6.96
C SER A 10 11.68 12.13 -6.82
N PRO A 11 11.06 12.56 -7.91
CA PRO A 11 9.76 13.23 -7.87
C PRO A 11 8.69 12.42 -7.10
N GLN A 12 8.65 11.09 -7.27
CA GLN A 12 7.70 10.24 -6.56
C GLN A 12 8.03 10.12 -5.08
N GLU A 13 9.29 9.89 -4.72
CA GLU A 13 9.74 9.82 -3.34
C GLU A 13 9.53 11.16 -2.62
N ARG A 14 9.80 12.29 -3.31
CA ARG A 14 9.52 13.64 -2.79
C ARG A 14 8.02 13.85 -2.55
N TRP A 15 7.16 13.39 -3.44
CA TRP A 15 5.72 13.45 -3.26
C TRP A 15 5.28 12.68 -2.02
N TYR A 16 5.78 11.47 -1.81
CA TYR A 16 5.49 10.68 -0.63
C TYR A 16 6.05 11.33 0.64
N TRP A 17 7.24 11.91 0.56
CA TRP A 17 7.83 12.64 1.68
C TRP A 17 6.98 13.86 2.09
N ILE A 18 6.53 14.66 1.13
CA ILE A 18 5.64 15.80 1.37
C ILE A 18 4.30 15.32 1.95
N ALA A 19 3.70 14.28 1.40
CA ALA A 19 2.47 13.70 1.90
C ALA A 19 2.61 13.25 3.37
N ASN A 20 3.74 12.61 3.70
CA ASN A 20 4.05 12.14 5.06
C ASN A 20 4.28 13.28 6.07
N GLN A 21 4.68 14.48 5.62
CA GLN A 21 4.78 15.67 6.49
C GLN A 21 3.39 16.16 6.93
N LEU A 22 2.38 15.94 6.13
CA LEU A 22 1.02 16.41 6.39
C LEU A 22 0.23 15.40 7.23
N SER A 23 0.42 14.12 6.96
CA SER A 23 -0.24 13.02 7.66
C SER A 23 0.55 11.73 7.38
N PRO A 24 0.61 10.79 8.33
CA PRO A 24 1.37 9.55 8.14
C PRO A 24 1.05 8.85 6.82
N LEU A 25 2.10 8.42 6.13
CA LEU A 25 2.01 7.65 4.89
C LEU A 25 2.83 6.36 5.04
N ASN A 26 2.33 5.48 5.89
CA ASN A 26 2.95 4.22 6.24
C ASN A 26 2.32 3.05 5.50
N VAL A 27 3.13 2.05 5.21
CA VAL A 27 2.70 0.74 4.72
C VAL A 27 3.08 -0.30 5.76
N VAL A 28 2.13 -1.17 6.10
CA VAL A 28 2.25 -2.10 7.22
C VAL A 28 2.04 -3.52 6.71
N SER A 29 2.86 -4.45 7.18
CA SER A 29 2.69 -5.88 7.02
C SER A 29 2.66 -6.55 8.38
N ARG A 30 1.80 -7.57 8.53
CA ARG A 30 1.70 -8.38 9.74
C ARG A 30 1.75 -9.85 9.37
N VAL A 31 2.44 -10.64 10.19
CA VAL A 31 2.42 -12.11 10.14
C VAL A 31 2.37 -12.65 11.56
N ARG A 32 1.65 -13.75 11.78
CA ARG A 32 1.64 -14.49 13.04
C ARG A 32 2.60 -15.66 12.95
N VAL A 33 3.43 -15.80 13.99
CA VAL A 33 4.40 -16.87 14.15
C VAL A 33 3.99 -17.70 15.36
N HIS A 34 3.94 -19.01 15.17
CA HIS A 34 3.78 -19.98 16.25
C HIS A 34 5.13 -20.68 16.48
N GLY A 35 5.68 -20.55 17.67
CA GLY A 35 7.01 -21.01 18.09
C GLY A 35 7.72 -19.96 18.94
N GLN A 36 8.90 -20.25 19.42
CA GLN A 36 9.64 -19.37 20.33
C GLN A 36 10.45 -18.32 19.58
N ILE A 37 10.18 -17.04 19.84
CA ILE A 37 10.96 -15.91 19.30
C ILE A 37 11.28 -14.95 20.45
N SER A 38 12.57 -14.67 20.66
CA SER A 38 13.00 -13.67 21.62
C SER A 38 13.10 -12.27 21.00
N HIS A 39 13.06 -11.26 21.85
CA HIS A 39 13.29 -9.88 21.44
C HIS A 39 14.69 -9.71 20.84
N ASP A 40 15.74 -10.22 21.51
CA ASP A 40 17.13 -10.10 21.06
C ASP A 40 17.37 -10.76 19.69
N LEU A 41 16.68 -11.88 19.44
CA LEU A 41 16.72 -12.53 18.12
C LEU A 41 16.13 -11.64 17.04
N LEU A 42 15.04 -10.95 17.31
CA LEU A 42 14.42 -10.02 16.35
C LEU A 42 15.28 -8.78 16.14
N GLU A 43 15.93 -8.23 17.17
CA GLU A 43 16.89 -7.14 17.01
C GLU A 43 18.08 -7.55 16.13
N ALA A 44 18.64 -8.73 16.37
CA ALA A 44 19.73 -9.27 15.55
C ALA A 44 19.29 -9.47 14.09
N ALA A 45 18.11 -10.04 13.86
CA ALA A 45 17.54 -10.22 12.52
C ALA A 45 17.25 -8.88 11.84
N ALA A 46 16.75 -7.87 12.57
CA ALA A 46 16.53 -6.52 12.06
C ALA A 46 17.83 -5.82 11.65
N ALA A 47 18.91 -6.05 12.40
CA ALA A 47 20.24 -5.55 12.06
C ALA A 47 20.77 -6.17 10.74
N GLU A 48 20.57 -7.46 10.54
CA GLU A 48 20.94 -8.13 9.28
C GLU A 48 20.07 -7.68 8.10
N LEU A 49 18.76 -7.55 8.32
CA LEU A 49 17.84 -7.01 7.31
C LEU A 49 18.27 -5.59 6.89
N ALA A 50 18.63 -4.75 7.85
CA ALA A 50 19.16 -3.42 7.58
C ALA A 50 20.50 -3.46 6.84
N ALA A 51 21.38 -4.43 7.14
CA ALA A 51 22.64 -4.60 6.44
C ALA A 51 22.43 -5.05 4.98
N GLU A 52 21.46 -5.93 4.74
CA GLU A 52 21.14 -6.43 3.40
C GLU A 52 20.55 -5.33 2.50
N TYR A 53 19.66 -4.46 3.01
CA TYR A 53 18.94 -3.46 2.22
C TYR A 53 19.37 -2.03 2.56
N PRO A 54 20.21 -1.38 1.73
CA PRO A 54 20.66 0.00 1.98
C PRO A 54 19.52 1.02 2.15
N VAL A 55 18.38 0.81 1.49
CA VAL A 55 17.20 1.69 1.57
C VAL A 55 16.54 1.68 2.95
N LEU A 56 16.76 0.66 3.77
CA LEU A 56 16.26 0.60 5.15
C LEU A 56 17.14 1.41 6.12
N ARG A 57 18.35 1.79 5.71
CA ARG A 57 19.31 2.56 6.51
C ARG A 57 19.44 3.99 6.01
N VAL A 58 18.31 4.65 5.81
CA VAL A 58 18.30 6.04 5.33
C VAL A 58 17.58 6.97 6.31
N ALA A 59 18.08 8.19 6.34
CA ALA A 59 17.41 9.39 6.83
C ALA A 59 17.19 10.32 5.64
N ILE A 60 16.45 11.40 5.84
CA ILE A 60 16.25 12.44 4.82
C ILE A 60 16.74 13.77 5.37
N THR A 61 17.44 14.53 4.54
CA THR A 61 17.74 15.94 4.78
C THR A 61 17.04 16.78 3.73
N ALA A 62 16.66 18.00 4.10
CA ALA A 62 16.09 18.98 3.20
C ALA A 62 16.54 20.39 3.62
N ASP A 63 16.44 21.37 2.73
CA ASP A 63 16.66 22.76 3.07
C ASP A 63 15.57 23.26 4.03
N ALA A 64 15.77 24.40 4.66
CA ALA A 64 14.87 24.94 5.68
C ALA A 64 13.44 25.20 5.15
N ASP A 65 13.30 25.49 3.86
CA ASP A 65 12.02 25.66 3.16
C ASP A 65 11.41 24.33 2.65
N GLY A 66 12.06 23.19 2.96
CA GLY A 66 11.63 21.87 2.49
C GLY A 66 11.92 21.60 1.02
N THR A 67 12.87 22.32 0.42
CA THR A 67 13.38 22.03 -0.93
C THR A 67 14.54 21.05 -0.90
N HIS A 68 14.86 20.46 -2.05
CA HIS A 68 15.97 19.55 -2.30
C HIS A 68 16.11 18.38 -1.31
N PRO A 69 15.01 17.67 -0.94
CA PRO A 69 15.13 16.55 -0.04
C PRO A 69 16.03 15.46 -0.64
N SER A 70 16.91 14.91 0.22
CA SER A 70 17.92 13.92 -0.19
C SER A 70 18.06 12.80 0.85
N PHE A 71 18.25 11.56 0.38
CA PHE A 71 18.62 10.47 1.25
C PHE A 71 20.04 10.63 1.77
N LEU A 72 20.21 10.39 3.05
CA LEU A 72 21.48 10.22 3.74
C LEU A 72 21.50 8.89 4.49
N PRO A 73 22.69 8.27 4.68
CA PRO A 73 22.79 7.10 5.53
C PRO A 73 22.35 7.41 6.96
N SER A 74 21.49 6.56 7.54
CA SER A 74 21.17 6.55 8.96
C SER A 74 22.11 5.61 9.70
N THR A 75 22.53 5.97 10.90
CA THR A 75 23.28 5.14 11.83
C THR A 75 22.39 4.52 12.92
N GLN A 76 21.11 4.90 12.95
CA GLN A 76 20.17 4.36 13.92
C GLN A 76 19.78 2.93 13.56
N PRO A 77 19.65 2.02 14.52
CA PRO A 77 19.11 0.68 14.30
C PRO A 77 17.62 0.76 13.94
N ILE A 78 17.09 -0.31 13.34
CA ILE A 78 15.64 -0.47 13.23
C ILE A 78 15.09 -0.72 14.64
N ASP A 79 14.14 0.11 15.04
CA ASP A 79 13.45 -0.03 16.34
C ASP A 79 12.58 -1.30 16.37
N VAL A 80 12.78 -2.14 17.39
CA VAL A 80 12.00 -3.34 17.65
C VAL A 80 11.30 -3.19 18.99
N ARG A 81 10.04 -2.79 18.97
CA ARG A 81 9.25 -2.58 20.18
C ARG A 81 8.44 -3.84 20.52
N THR A 82 8.62 -4.39 21.72
CA THR A 82 7.84 -5.53 22.20
C THR A 82 6.65 -5.09 23.04
N VAL A 83 5.49 -5.66 22.73
CA VAL A 83 4.24 -5.55 23.50
C VAL A 83 3.81 -6.94 23.94
N ARG A 84 3.56 -7.15 25.24
CA ARG A 84 3.04 -8.42 25.76
C ARG A 84 1.54 -8.33 25.92
N SER A 85 0.83 -9.29 25.34
CA SER A 85 -0.63 -9.38 25.44
C SER A 85 -1.12 -10.78 25.07
N ASP A 86 -2.09 -11.28 25.81
CA ASP A 86 -2.83 -12.49 25.47
C ASP A 86 -4.13 -12.20 24.69
N ASP A 87 -4.37 -10.93 24.35
CA ASP A 87 -5.49 -10.56 23.50
C ASP A 87 -5.11 -10.75 22.03
N ASP A 88 -5.77 -11.66 21.35
CA ASP A 88 -5.59 -11.96 19.94
C ASP A 88 -5.78 -10.75 19.01
N ALA A 89 -6.45 -9.68 19.46
CA ALA A 89 -6.68 -8.45 18.73
C ALA A 89 -5.62 -7.37 18.98
N GLU A 90 -4.61 -7.61 19.86
CA GLU A 90 -3.63 -6.58 20.20
C GLU A 90 -2.84 -6.07 18.99
N TRP A 91 -2.40 -6.96 18.11
CA TRP A 91 -1.74 -6.56 16.87
C TRP A 91 -2.58 -5.58 16.03
N GLN A 92 -3.91 -5.79 16.00
CA GLN A 92 -4.82 -4.92 15.27
C GLN A 92 -4.90 -3.53 15.92
N ARG A 93 -4.95 -3.47 17.27
CA ARG A 93 -4.89 -2.19 18.01
C ARG A 93 -3.58 -1.46 17.77
N GLN A 94 -2.44 -2.17 17.75
CA GLN A 94 -1.14 -1.58 17.46
C GLN A 94 -1.11 -0.98 16.05
N ILE A 95 -1.62 -1.69 15.06
CA ILE A 95 -1.69 -1.18 13.67
C ILE A 95 -2.63 0.03 13.60
N ASP A 96 -3.85 -0.10 14.12
CA ASP A 96 -4.90 0.92 14.02
C ASP A 96 -4.55 2.21 14.75
N SER A 97 -4.05 2.09 15.99
CA SER A 97 -3.87 3.25 16.87
C SER A 97 -2.49 3.89 16.78
N TYR A 98 -1.47 3.13 16.34
CA TYR A 98 -0.10 3.62 16.33
C TYR A 98 0.56 3.52 14.95
N GLU A 99 0.60 2.34 14.33
CA GLU A 99 1.40 2.12 13.14
C GLU A 99 0.90 2.90 11.91
N LEU A 100 -0.42 3.01 11.74
CA LEU A 100 -1.04 3.82 10.69
C LEU A 100 -1.13 5.32 11.04
N ALA A 101 -1.03 5.66 12.32
CA ALA A 101 -1.28 7.01 12.83
C ALA A 101 -0.02 7.82 13.19
N THR A 102 1.15 7.16 13.26
CA THR A 102 2.40 7.78 13.72
C THR A 102 3.47 7.71 12.62
N SER A 103 3.92 8.88 12.16
CA SER A 103 5.01 8.98 11.18
C SER A 103 6.32 8.41 11.72
N LEU A 104 7.14 7.87 10.83
CA LEU A 104 8.53 7.53 11.12
C LEU A 104 9.38 8.82 11.13
N ASN A 105 10.39 8.86 12.00
CA ASN A 105 11.27 10.03 12.09
C ASN A 105 12.22 10.06 10.88
N TRP A 106 11.88 10.86 9.90
CA TRP A 106 12.65 10.94 8.67
C TRP A 106 13.98 11.69 8.83
N HIS A 107 14.15 12.55 9.86
CA HIS A 107 15.39 13.30 10.10
C HIS A 107 16.54 12.40 10.56
N THR A 108 16.24 11.43 11.40
CA THR A 108 17.24 10.48 11.93
C THR A 108 17.22 9.15 11.19
N GLY A 109 16.07 8.77 10.63
CA GLY A 109 15.83 7.40 10.16
C GLY A 109 15.95 6.39 11.31
N PRO A 110 15.91 5.10 10.99
CA PRO A 110 15.50 4.53 9.71
C PRO A 110 14.02 4.76 9.41
N LEU A 111 13.63 4.57 8.14
CA LEU A 111 12.23 4.76 7.70
C LEU A 111 11.41 3.48 7.78
N VAL A 112 11.75 2.63 8.74
CA VAL A 112 11.07 1.38 9.09
C VAL A 112 11.15 1.16 10.60
N ARG A 113 10.15 0.45 11.16
CA ARG A 113 10.15 -0.03 12.54
C ARG A 113 9.39 -1.34 12.64
N ILE A 114 9.61 -2.08 13.73
CA ILE A 114 9.00 -3.38 13.98
C ILE A 114 8.27 -3.35 15.32
N VAL A 115 7.07 -3.91 15.35
CA VAL A 115 6.35 -4.22 16.59
C VAL A 115 6.24 -5.73 16.71
N HIS A 116 6.69 -6.23 17.84
CA HIS A 116 6.59 -7.61 18.26
C HIS A 116 5.50 -7.72 19.34
N VAL A 117 4.33 -8.20 18.99
CA VAL A 117 3.28 -8.53 19.95
C VAL A 117 3.47 -9.98 20.37
N ALA A 118 3.84 -10.22 21.61
CA ALA A 118 4.14 -11.54 22.15
C ALA A 118 3.06 -11.95 23.15
N ALA A 119 2.51 -13.17 23.02
CA ALA A 119 1.70 -13.78 24.06
C ALA A 119 2.54 -14.03 25.32
N ASN A 120 1.92 -14.02 26.50
CA ASN A 120 2.63 -14.29 27.75
C ASN A 120 3.15 -15.73 27.83
N SER A 121 2.52 -16.68 27.14
CA SER A 121 3.01 -18.06 26.94
C SER A 121 4.36 -18.11 26.20
N GLY A 122 4.66 -17.10 25.36
CA GLY A 122 5.89 -17.02 24.58
C GLY A 122 5.93 -17.92 23.35
N ASP A 123 4.81 -18.50 22.94
CA ASP A 123 4.71 -19.42 21.78
C ASP A 123 3.87 -18.87 20.62
N VAL A 124 3.23 -17.71 20.80
CA VAL A 124 2.49 -17.00 19.74
C VAL A 124 2.97 -15.55 19.65
N HIS A 125 3.32 -15.14 18.47
CA HIS A 125 3.85 -13.81 18.20
C HIS A 125 3.22 -13.20 16.96
N ASP A 126 2.84 -11.93 17.04
CA ASP A 126 2.49 -11.15 15.86
C ASP A 126 3.63 -10.18 15.56
N LEU A 127 4.23 -10.32 14.39
CA LEU A 127 5.26 -9.40 13.90
C LEU A 127 4.63 -8.41 12.96
N VAL A 128 4.78 -7.13 13.27
CA VAL A 128 4.28 -6.02 12.47
C VAL A 128 5.46 -5.20 11.99
N LEU A 129 5.73 -5.19 10.69
CA LEU A 129 6.73 -4.33 10.08
C LEU A 129 6.03 -3.14 9.42
N THR A 130 6.43 -1.95 9.83
CA THR A 130 5.94 -0.68 9.29
C THR A 130 7.05 0.02 8.54
N GLY A 131 6.79 0.42 7.31
CA GLY A 131 7.71 1.21 6.51
C GLY A 131 7.05 2.47 5.97
N SER A 132 7.81 3.55 5.82
CA SER A 132 7.35 4.74 5.12
C SER A 132 7.19 4.43 3.63
N HIS A 133 6.09 4.89 3.04
CA HIS A 133 5.84 4.71 1.60
C HIS A 133 6.89 5.40 0.72
N ILE A 134 7.77 6.24 1.31
CA ILE A 134 8.92 6.85 0.63
C ILE A 134 9.90 5.76 0.16
N VAL A 135 10.07 4.70 0.95
CA VAL A 135 11.10 3.65 0.75
C VAL A 135 10.53 2.26 0.47
N VAL A 136 9.24 2.02 0.74
CA VAL A 136 8.59 0.73 0.49
C VAL A 136 7.20 0.89 -0.14
N ASP A 137 6.78 -0.11 -0.90
CA ASP A 137 5.39 -0.33 -1.29
C ASP A 137 4.81 -1.55 -0.58
N GLY A 138 3.53 -1.86 -0.86
CA GLY A 138 2.84 -2.99 -0.22
C GLY A 138 3.50 -4.34 -0.48
N PHE A 139 4.07 -4.55 -1.67
CA PHE A 139 4.79 -5.78 -1.98
C PHE A 139 6.11 -5.85 -1.20
N THR A 140 6.89 -4.76 -1.22
CA THR A 140 8.17 -4.68 -0.51
C THR A 140 8.02 -4.91 0.99
N VAL A 141 7.06 -4.25 1.66
CA VAL A 141 6.91 -4.39 3.12
C VAL A 141 6.60 -5.82 3.53
N ILE A 142 5.79 -6.53 2.73
CA ILE A 142 5.49 -7.95 2.98
C ILE A 142 6.73 -8.81 2.75
N SER A 143 7.44 -8.63 1.64
CA SER A 143 8.68 -9.36 1.35
C SER A 143 9.73 -9.17 2.45
N LEU A 144 9.89 -7.93 2.94
CA LEU A 144 10.81 -7.62 4.04
C LEU A 144 10.40 -8.28 5.36
N THR A 145 9.09 -8.43 5.63
CA THR A 145 8.61 -9.14 6.82
C THR A 145 9.00 -10.61 6.79
N PHE A 146 8.86 -11.28 5.64
CA PHE A 146 9.29 -12.67 5.52
C PHE A 146 10.82 -12.80 5.52
N ARG A 147 11.52 -11.84 4.93
CA ARG A 147 12.99 -11.81 4.95
C ARG A 147 13.54 -11.61 6.38
N LEU A 148 12.90 -10.79 7.19
CA LEU A 148 13.20 -10.65 8.63
C LEU A 148 13.08 -12.01 9.35
N LEU A 149 12.02 -12.76 9.07
CA LEU A 149 11.81 -14.08 9.65
C LEU A 149 12.87 -15.11 9.17
N GLU A 150 13.28 -15.05 7.92
CA GLU A 150 14.36 -15.90 7.40
C GLU A 150 15.69 -15.62 8.12
N HIS A 151 16.04 -14.35 8.36
CA HIS A 151 17.19 -13.99 9.17
C HIS A 151 17.06 -14.49 10.61
N ALA A 152 15.90 -14.28 11.23
CA ALA A 152 15.65 -14.73 12.60
C ALA A 152 15.74 -16.27 12.72
N GLU A 153 15.17 -17.03 11.78
CA GLU A 153 15.24 -18.50 11.77
C GLU A 153 16.69 -18.98 11.61
N ARG A 154 17.44 -18.42 10.69
CA ARG A 154 18.84 -18.76 10.50
C ARG A 154 19.67 -18.48 11.76
N LEU A 155 19.51 -17.30 12.36
CA LEU A 155 20.21 -16.91 13.59
C LEU A 155 19.81 -17.79 14.79
N SER A 156 18.56 -18.25 14.87
CA SER A 156 18.10 -19.15 15.95
C SER A 156 18.80 -20.51 15.87
N ARG A 157 19.10 -21.00 14.67
CA ARG A 157 19.79 -22.29 14.44
C ARG A 157 21.28 -22.21 14.57
N SER A 158 21.86 -21.07 14.20
CA SER A 158 23.32 -20.86 14.19
C SER A 158 23.67 -19.50 14.78
N PRO A 159 23.60 -19.35 16.12
CA PRO A 159 23.97 -18.10 16.79
C PRO A 159 25.41 -17.70 16.42
N GLY A 160 25.59 -16.48 15.92
CA GLY A 160 26.91 -15.95 15.52
C GLY A 160 27.28 -16.18 14.06
N ASP A 161 26.49 -16.89 13.27
CA ASP A 161 26.66 -16.97 11.81
C ASP A 161 26.12 -15.69 11.15
N THR A 162 26.94 -14.65 11.12
CA THR A 162 26.62 -13.37 10.47
C THR A 162 26.93 -13.46 8.98
N GLN A 163 25.95 -13.91 8.18
CA GLN A 163 26.06 -13.80 6.72
C GLN A 163 25.67 -12.37 6.30
N THR A 164 26.67 -11.54 6.04
CA THR A 164 26.42 -10.20 5.52
C THR A 164 26.11 -10.26 4.02
N ILE A 165 24.89 -10.58 3.64
CA ILE A 165 24.41 -10.36 2.28
C ILE A 165 24.18 -8.85 2.17
N SER A 166 24.83 -8.20 1.23
CA SER A 166 24.61 -6.78 0.95
C SER A 166 24.14 -6.60 -0.48
N ARG A 167 22.97 -6.02 -0.65
CA ARG A 167 22.41 -5.73 -1.98
C ARG A 167 22.84 -4.35 -2.45
N PRO A 168 23.08 -4.16 -3.75
CA PRO A 168 23.34 -2.82 -4.27
C PRO A 168 22.09 -1.94 -4.10
N PRO A 169 22.24 -0.63 -3.83
CA PRO A 169 21.10 0.28 -3.80
C PRO A 169 20.45 0.36 -5.17
N ILE A 170 19.12 0.30 -5.19
CA ILE A 170 18.35 0.42 -6.42
C ILE A 170 18.09 1.91 -6.70
N GLY A 171 18.20 2.30 -7.98
CA GLY A 171 17.86 3.65 -8.42
C GLY A 171 16.38 3.96 -8.24
N ALA A 172 16.04 5.24 -8.36
CA ALA A 172 14.66 5.72 -8.25
C ALA A 172 13.74 5.07 -9.31
N PRO A 173 12.44 4.95 -9.04
CA PRO A 173 11.47 4.41 -10.00
C PRO A 173 11.54 5.09 -11.37
N GLU A 174 11.72 6.42 -11.40
CA GLU A 174 11.83 7.20 -12.64
C GLU A 174 13.08 6.85 -13.45
N ASP A 175 14.17 6.48 -12.81
CA ASP A 175 15.42 6.08 -13.46
C ASP A 175 15.32 4.72 -14.15
N ARG A 176 14.34 3.93 -13.75
CA ARG A 176 14.07 2.59 -14.29
C ARG A 176 13.00 2.59 -15.39
N LEU A 177 12.45 3.75 -15.73
CA LEU A 177 11.47 3.82 -16.83
C LEU A 177 12.14 3.56 -18.19
N PRO A 178 11.51 2.78 -19.09
CA PRO A 178 11.96 2.68 -20.49
C PRO A 178 12.07 4.05 -21.17
N ALA A 179 13.00 4.21 -22.09
CA ALA A 179 13.28 5.49 -22.76
C ALA A 179 12.05 6.16 -23.37
N ARG A 180 11.07 5.37 -23.87
CA ARG A 180 9.81 5.87 -24.44
C ARG A 180 8.90 6.58 -23.44
N TYR A 181 9.15 6.46 -22.13
CA TYR A 181 8.40 7.13 -21.06
C TYR A 181 9.18 8.28 -20.42
N ARG A 182 10.36 8.63 -20.97
CA ARG A 182 11.21 9.73 -20.49
C ARG A 182 11.17 10.89 -21.49
N GLY A 183 11.62 12.08 -21.04
CA GLY A 183 11.76 13.27 -21.87
C GLY A 183 10.48 13.68 -22.58
N ALA A 184 10.60 14.29 -23.77
CA ALA A 184 9.47 14.80 -24.56
C ALA A 184 8.45 13.72 -24.96
N ARG A 185 8.92 12.50 -25.26
CA ARG A 185 8.03 11.37 -25.59
C ARG A 185 7.21 10.94 -24.38
N GLY A 186 7.82 10.90 -23.20
CA GLY A 186 7.14 10.63 -21.94
C GLY A 186 6.10 11.72 -21.64
N PHE A 187 6.46 12.98 -21.79
CA PHE A 187 5.53 14.11 -21.61
C PHE A 187 4.32 14.01 -22.52
N ALA A 188 4.50 13.75 -23.82
CA ALA A 188 3.39 13.60 -24.77
C ALA A 188 2.41 12.47 -24.36
N ARG A 189 2.94 11.34 -23.85
CA ARG A 189 2.11 10.23 -23.35
C ARG A 189 1.32 10.61 -22.12
N ILE A 190 1.93 11.34 -21.18
CA ILE A 190 1.26 11.85 -19.97
C ILE A 190 0.16 12.83 -20.39
N ALA A 191 0.46 13.80 -21.23
CA ALA A 191 -0.50 14.78 -21.70
C ALA A 191 -1.71 14.11 -22.38
N GLY A 192 -1.47 13.12 -23.24
CA GLY A 192 -2.53 12.34 -23.87
C GLY A 192 -3.39 11.58 -22.86
N SER A 193 -2.77 10.98 -21.83
CA SER A 193 -3.52 10.29 -20.76
C SER A 193 -4.35 11.26 -19.92
N VAL A 194 -3.79 12.41 -19.53
CA VAL A 194 -4.48 13.44 -18.75
C VAL A 194 -5.67 14.02 -19.51
N ILE A 195 -5.51 14.29 -20.82
CA ILE A 195 -6.59 14.76 -21.68
C ILE A 195 -7.70 13.71 -21.76
N ALA A 196 -7.35 12.44 -22.01
CA ALA A 196 -8.34 11.36 -22.11
C ALA A 196 -9.10 11.16 -20.79
N ASP A 197 -8.41 11.20 -19.64
CA ASP A 197 -9.02 11.07 -18.34
C ASP A 197 -9.86 12.31 -17.97
N GLY A 198 -9.42 13.49 -18.35
CA GLY A 198 -10.19 14.73 -18.22
C GLY A 198 -11.49 14.70 -19.01
N LEU A 199 -11.46 14.27 -20.26
CA LEU A 199 -12.64 14.10 -21.11
C LEU A 199 -13.58 13.03 -20.52
N ALA A 200 -13.06 11.89 -20.12
CA ALA A 200 -13.85 10.84 -19.48
C ALA A 200 -14.55 11.37 -18.21
N THR A 201 -13.83 12.12 -17.38
CA THR A 201 -14.37 12.74 -16.17
C THR A 201 -15.46 13.78 -16.47
N ALA A 202 -15.22 14.63 -17.49
CA ALA A 202 -16.18 15.65 -17.89
C ALA A 202 -17.51 15.04 -18.44
N ILE A 203 -17.40 13.93 -19.19
CA ILE A 203 -18.55 13.22 -19.75
C ILE A 203 -19.30 12.45 -18.66
N THR A 204 -18.58 11.67 -17.84
CA THR A 204 -19.21 10.76 -16.88
C THR A 204 -19.62 11.44 -15.59
N ARG A 205 -18.98 12.57 -15.23
CA ARG A 205 -19.22 13.32 -14.01
C ARG A 205 -19.27 12.40 -12.79
N PRO A 206 -18.18 11.69 -12.45
CA PRO A 206 -18.19 10.68 -11.41
C PRO A 206 -18.63 11.27 -10.08
N ARG A 207 -19.38 10.49 -9.34
CA ARG A 207 -19.79 10.83 -7.97
C ARG A 207 -18.57 10.83 -7.07
N ARG A 208 -18.64 11.59 -6.00
CA ARG A 208 -17.55 11.78 -5.05
C ARG A 208 -18.01 11.33 -3.68
N LEU A 209 -17.18 10.55 -3.03
CA LEU A 209 -17.32 10.32 -1.59
C LEU A 209 -17.11 11.66 -0.88
N ARG A 210 -18.15 12.13 -0.21
CA ARG A 210 -18.09 13.40 0.53
C ARG A 210 -17.69 13.11 1.98
N PRO A 211 -16.83 13.93 2.57
CA PRO A 211 -16.60 13.88 4.01
C PRO A 211 -17.90 14.08 4.78
N GLU A 212 -18.15 13.27 5.81
CA GLU A 212 -19.20 13.53 6.81
C GLU A 212 -18.82 14.78 7.61
N THR A 213 -17.53 14.89 7.96
CA THR A 213 -16.94 16.10 8.54
C THR A 213 -15.64 16.41 7.81
N PRO A 214 -15.40 17.67 7.41
CA PRO A 214 -14.13 18.08 6.84
C PRO A 214 -12.99 17.96 7.88
N VAL A 215 -11.97 17.15 7.59
CA VAL A 215 -10.80 16.97 8.44
C VAL A 215 -9.58 17.52 7.69
N PRO A 216 -8.88 18.52 8.25
CA PRO A 216 -7.65 19.06 7.69
C PRO A 216 -6.60 17.94 7.49
N ALA A 217 -5.77 18.05 6.44
CA ALA A 217 -4.77 17.03 6.11
C ALA A 217 -3.88 16.67 7.31
N SER A 218 -3.42 17.67 8.07
CA SER A 218 -2.55 17.48 9.25
C SER A 218 -3.22 16.81 10.45
N GLN A 219 -4.54 16.67 10.44
CA GLN A 219 -5.31 16.03 11.52
C GLN A 219 -5.88 14.66 11.11
N ARG A 220 -5.63 14.25 9.87
CA ARG A 220 -6.12 12.95 9.37
C ARG A 220 -5.44 11.81 10.06
N ARG A 221 -6.25 10.90 10.58
CA ARG A 221 -5.80 9.63 11.17
C ARG A 221 -6.43 8.48 10.40
N THR A 222 -5.61 7.55 9.94
CA THR A 222 -6.08 6.35 9.27
C THR A 222 -6.47 5.32 10.31
N ARG A 223 -7.67 4.71 10.12
CA ARG A 223 -8.22 3.63 10.94
C ARG A 223 -8.31 2.35 10.13
N LEU A 224 -8.34 1.21 10.80
CA LEU A 224 -8.29 -0.12 10.21
C LEU A 224 -9.54 -0.95 10.53
N LEU A 225 -10.07 -1.62 9.51
CA LEU A 225 -11.10 -2.67 9.64
C LEU A 225 -10.61 -3.91 8.90
N CYS A 226 -10.49 -5.03 9.60
CA CYS A 226 -10.04 -6.28 9.00
C CYS A 226 -11.24 -7.13 8.56
N ARG A 227 -11.16 -7.67 7.36
CA ARG A 227 -12.07 -8.70 6.82
C ARG A 227 -11.24 -9.76 6.13
N HIS A 228 -11.78 -10.96 6.01
CA HIS A 228 -11.11 -12.04 5.29
C HIS A 228 -12.14 -12.96 4.64
N LEU A 229 -11.70 -13.69 3.63
CA LEU A 229 -12.43 -14.83 3.06
C LEU A 229 -11.69 -16.11 3.45
N SER A 230 -12.47 -17.11 3.86
CA SER A 230 -11.95 -18.46 4.11
C SER A 230 -11.40 -19.09 2.83
N GLY A 231 -10.64 -20.17 2.95
CA GLY A 231 -10.13 -20.90 1.79
C GLY A 231 -11.25 -21.37 0.84
N SER A 232 -12.35 -21.88 1.38
CA SER A 232 -13.51 -22.32 0.58
C SER A 232 -14.19 -21.15 -0.16
N GLN A 233 -14.34 -20.00 0.48
CA GLN A 233 -14.88 -18.79 -0.15
C GLN A 233 -13.93 -18.25 -1.23
N LEU A 234 -12.63 -18.27 -0.98
CA LEU A 234 -11.62 -17.87 -1.97
C LEU A 234 -11.63 -18.78 -3.19
N ASP A 235 -11.72 -20.09 -3.00
CA ASP A 235 -11.82 -21.08 -4.09
C ASP A 235 -13.09 -20.86 -4.92
N ALA A 236 -14.23 -20.62 -4.27
CA ALA A 236 -15.48 -20.28 -4.95
C ALA A 236 -15.33 -18.99 -5.77
N LEU A 237 -14.71 -17.95 -5.19
CA LEU A 237 -14.42 -16.69 -5.87
C LEU A 237 -13.53 -16.90 -7.10
N ILE A 238 -12.45 -17.67 -6.96
CA ILE A 238 -11.53 -17.95 -8.08
C ILE A 238 -12.26 -18.69 -9.20
N ARG A 239 -13.02 -19.76 -8.88
CA ARG A 239 -13.81 -20.50 -9.89
C ARG A 239 -14.80 -19.58 -10.60
N ARG A 240 -15.54 -18.76 -9.85
CA ARG A 240 -16.51 -17.85 -10.43
C ARG A 240 -15.84 -16.78 -11.30
N CYS A 241 -14.74 -16.21 -10.87
CA CYS A 241 -13.95 -15.26 -11.67
C CYS A 241 -13.48 -15.86 -13.00
N HIS A 242 -13.05 -17.12 -13.00
CA HIS A 242 -12.70 -17.85 -14.23
C HIS A 242 -13.91 -18.00 -15.16
N ALA A 243 -15.06 -18.43 -14.64
CA ALA A 243 -16.28 -18.57 -15.42
C ALA A 243 -16.75 -17.26 -16.05
N GLU A 244 -16.60 -16.14 -15.34
CA GLU A 244 -17.01 -14.80 -15.79
C GLU A 244 -15.93 -14.08 -16.63
N GLY A 245 -14.74 -14.67 -16.81
CA GLY A 245 -13.61 -14.09 -17.54
C GLY A 245 -13.04 -12.80 -16.90
N VAL A 246 -13.11 -12.72 -15.57
CA VAL A 246 -12.61 -11.60 -14.78
C VAL A 246 -11.49 -12.01 -13.83
N THR A 247 -10.79 -11.03 -13.25
CA THR A 247 -9.81 -11.27 -12.19
C THR A 247 -10.44 -11.09 -10.82
N VAL A 248 -9.84 -11.69 -9.79
CA VAL A 248 -10.24 -11.46 -8.38
C VAL A 248 -10.23 -9.94 -8.07
N HIS A 249 -9.20 -9.19 -8.51
CA HIS A 249 -9.17 -7.73 -8.36
C HIS A 249 -10.42 -7.05 -8.96
N GLY A 250 -10.84 -7.48 -10.14
CA GLY A 250 -12.03 -6.94 -10.80
C GLY A 250 -13.31 -7.22 -10.03
N ALA A 251 -13.46 -8.42 -9.46
CA ALA A 251 -14.61 -8.79 -8.63
C ALA A 251 -14.66 -8.00 -7.32
N LEU A 252 -13.53 -7.91 -6.60
CA LEU A 252 -13.41 -7.10 -5.38
C LEU A 252 -13.70 -5.62 -5.64
N ALA A 253 -13.14 -5.07 -6.73
CA ALA A 253 -13.41 -3.70 -7.14
C ALA A 253 -14.90 -3.47 -7.44
N ALA A 254 -15.55 -4.41 -8.09
CA ALA A 254 -16.98 -4.32 -8.40
C ALA A 254 -17.83 -4.37 -7.12
N ALA A 255 -17.50 -5.23 -6.17
CA ALA A 255 -18.17 -5.30 -4.88
C ALA A 255 -18.05 -3.96 -4.11
N MET A 256 -16.85 -3.37 -4.06
CA MET A 256 -16.64 -2.05 -3.46
C MET A 256 -17.44 -0.94 -4.19
N VAL A 257 -17.51 -0.99 -5.53
CA VAL A 257 -18.28 -0.03 -6.33
C VAL A 257 -19.78 -0.16 -6.06
N MET A 258 -20.29 -1.37 -5.83
CA MET A 258 -21.70 -1.57 -5.46
C MET A 258 -21.95 -1.10 -4.02
N ALA A 259 -21.06 -1.44 -3.09
CA ALA A 259 -21.18 -1.03 -1.68
C ALA A 259 -21.10 0.48 -1.47
N ILE A 260 -20.33 1.22 -2.31
CA ILE A 260 -20.20 2.68 -2.17
C ILE A 260 -21.43 3.45 -2.67
N GLY A 261 -22.25 2.82 -3.52
CA GLY A 261 -23.39 3.47 -4.15
C GLY A 261 -24.27 4.25 -3.18
N PRO A 262 -24.74 3.67 -2.07
CA PRO A 262 -25.55 4.36 -1.05
C PRO A 262 -24.84 5.57 -0.42
N LEU A 263 -23.51 5.56 -0.30
CA LEU A 263 -22.73 6.63 0.34
C LEU A 263 -22.46 7.83 -0.58
N VAL A 264 -22.56 7.65 -1.90
CA VAL A 264 -22.23 8.71 -2.88
C VAL A 264 -23.43 9.17 -3.68
N ALA A 265 -24.54 8.45 -3.63
CA ALA A 265 -25.69 8.71 -4.49
C ALA A 265 -26.91 9.22 -3.70
N HIS A 266 -27.41 10.40 -4.12
CA HIS A 266 -28.82 10.75 -3.89
C HIS A 266 -29.76 10.08 -4.92
N LYS A 267 -29.23 9.21 -5.81
CA LYS A 267 -29.92 8.50 -6.89
C LYS A 267 -29.36 7.09 -7.01
N ASP A 268 -30.18 6.15 -7.43
CA ASP A 268 -29.90 4.72 -7.52
C ASP A 268 -28.81 4.33 -8.54
N SER A 269 -28.20 5.28 -9.21
CA SER A 269 -27.12 5.01 -10.17
C SER A 269 -26.21 6.21 -10.43
N GLY A 270 -24.99 5.93 -10.84
CA GLY A 270 -24.00 6.97 -11.16
C GLY A 270 -22.69 6.38 -11.67
N TRP A 271 -21.69 7.24 -11.81
CA TRP A 271 -20.33 6.86 -12.12
C TRP A 271 -19.43 7.12 -10.91
N ILE A 272 -18.42 6.27 -10.71
CA ILE A 272 -17.41 6.44 -9.66
C ILE A 272 -16.05 6.04 -10.18
N GLY A 273 -14.99 6.73 -9.72
CA GLY A 273 -13.62 6.33 -9.90
C GLY A 273 -13.19 5.30 -8.84
N ILE A 274 -12.53 4.23 -9.27
CA ILE A 274 -11.86 3.30 -8.37
C ILE A 274 -10.38 3.26 -8.68
N THR A 275 -9.57 3.81 -7.78
CA THR A 275 -8.12 3.82 -7.92
C THR A 275 -7.57 2.44 -7.68
N SER A 276 -6.75 1.97 -8.59
CA SER A 276 -6.07 0.67 -8.52
C SER A 276 -4.57 0.91 -8.64
N PRO A 277 -3.80 0.76 -7.56
CA PRO A 277 -2.35 0.70 -7.62
C PRO A 277 -1.88 -0.44 -8.52
N VAL A 278 -0.87 -0.18 -9.33
CA VAL A 278 -0.27 -1.13 -10.28
C VAL A 278 1.23 -1.11 -10.08
N GLU A 279 1.82 -2.29 -9.93
CA GLU A 279 3.26 -2.43 -9.80
C GLU A 279 3.96 -2.00 -11.10
N THR A 280 5.17 -1.50 -10.99
CA THR A 280 5.97 -1.02 -12.13
C THR A 280 7.29 -1.77 -12.30
N ARG A 281 7.57 -2.77 -11.46
CA ARG A 281 8.81 -3.58 -11.47
C ARG A 281 9.00 -4.31 -12.79
N SER A 282 7.94 -4.98 -13.25
CA SER A 282 7.97 -5.76 -14.50
C SER A 282 8.20 -4.89 -15.74
N GLY A 283 7.82 -3.61 -15.67
CA GLY A 283 8.01 -2.62 -16.74
C GLY A 283 9.30 -1.82 -16.65
N ALA A 284 10.11 -2.02 -15.62
CA ALA A 284 11.38 -1.33 -15.37
C ALA A 284 12.50 -1.81 -16.30
N VAL A 285 13.48 -0.92 -16.58
CA VAL A 285 14.66 -1.25 -17.38
C VAL A 285 15.91 -0.69 -16.70
N PRO A 286 16.83 -1.56 -16.25
CA PRO A 286 16.67 -3.02 -16.14
C PRO A 286 15.52 -3.40 -15.20
N PRO A 287 14.99 -4.63 -15.32
CA PRO A 287 13.91 -5.11 -14.44
C PRO A 287 14.28 -5.00 -12.95
N VAL A 288 13.27 -4.79 -12.11
CA VAL A 288 13.40 -4.81 -10.66
C VAL A 288 12.89 -6.16 -10.16
N GLY A 289 13.71 -6.86 -9.40
CA GLY A 289 13.40 -8.19 -8.88
C GLY A 289 12.35 -8.15 -7.77
N ALA A 290 11.80 -9.33 -7.45
CA ALA A 290 10.87 -9.48 -6.32
C ALA A 290 11.56 -9.22 -4.98
N ASP A 291 12.86 -9.53 -4.88
CA ASP A 291 13.66 -9.32 -3.66
C ASP A 291 14.22 -7.89 -3.55
N ASP A 292 13.95 -7.04 -4.51
CA ASP A 292 14.45 -5.67 -4.49
C ASP A 292 13.50 -4.77 -3.69
N ALA A 293 14.06 -4.03 -2.72
CA ALA A 293 13.27 -3.13 -1.87
C ALA A 293 13.13 -1.74 -2.50
N GLY A 294 11.89 -1.20 -2.49
CA GLY A 294 11.59 0.13 -3.01
C GLY A 294 10.09 0.36 -3.23
N ALA A 295 9.70 1.58 -3.58
CA ALA A 295 8.33 1.96 -3.88
C ALA A 295 8.08 1.98 -5.40
N PHE A 296 7.89 0.82 -6.01
CA PHE A 296 7.69 0.64 -7.46
C PHE A 296 6.21 0.48 -7.81
N VAL A 297 5.43 1.49 -7.54
CA VAL A 297 3.98 1.48 -7.74
C VAL A 297 3.52 2.79 -8.41
N SER A 298 2.50 2.69 -9.24
CA SER A 298 1.74 3.83 -9.72
C SER A 298 0.24 3.53 -9.64
N SER A 299 -0.62 4.51 -9.94
CA SER A 299 -2.05 4.35 -9.79
C SER A 299 -2.79 4.61 -11.10
N LEU A 300 -3.78 3.77 -11.38
CA LEU A 300 -4.74 3.94 -12.47
C LEU A 300 -6.15 4.05 -11.88
N THR A 301 -6.98 4.94 -12.43
CA THR A 301 -8.35 5.17 -11.93
C THR A 301 -9.38 4.90 -13.03
N PRO A 302 -9.84 3.65 -13.21
CA PRO A 302 -11.03 3.37 -14.01
C PRO A 302 -12.24 4.12 -13.45
N ILE A 303 -13.06 4.69 -14.35
CA ILE A 303 -14.36 5.24 -14.02
C ILE A 303 -15.41 4.22 -14.49
N VAL A 304 -16.24 3.77 -13.57
CA VAL A 304 -17.25 2.74 -13.81
C VAL A 304 -18.62 3.17 -13.33
N ARG A 305 -19.67 2.63 -13.92
CA ARG A 305 -21.05 2.94 -13.56
C ARG A 305 -21.56 1.92 -12.55
N PHE A 306 -22.23 2.39 -11.49
CA PHE A 306 -22.91 1.58 -10.49
C PHE A 306 -24.42 1.77 -10.57
N GLY A 307 -25.19 0.87 -9.94
CA GLY A 307 -26.65 0.91 -9.85
C GLY A 307 -27.36 0.66 -11.18
N GLY A 308 -28.70 0.91 -11.20
CA GLY A 308 -29.52 0.68 -12.37
C GLY A 308 -29.60 -0.79 -12.80
N GLY A 309 -29.71 -1.72 -11.84
CA GLY A 309 -29.84 -3.16 -12.09
C GLY A 309 -28.58 -3.85 -12.61
N ARG A 310 -27.39 -3.24 -12.45
CA ARG A 310 -26.13 -3.88 -12.84
C ARG A 310 -25.69 -4.92 -11.84
N ASP A 311 -25.38 -6.10 -12.35
CA ASP A 311 -24.76 -7.16 -11.57
C ASP A 311 -23.26 -6.90 -11.36
N LEU A 312 -22.70 -7.57 -10.36
CA LEU A 312 -21.28 -7.48 -9.96
C LEU A 312 -20.35 -7.81 -11.15
N TRP A 313 -20.66 -8.86 -11.89
CA TRP A 313 -19.78 -9.37 -12.95
C TRP A 313 -19.70 -8.39 -14.14
N SER A 314 -20.79 -7.71 -14.45
CA SER A 314 -20.80 -6.68 -15.49
C SER A 314 -19.90 -5.50 -15.13
N ILE A 315 -19.88 -5.08 -13.85
CA ILE A 315 -18.97 -4.04 -13.33
C ILE A 315 -17.53 -4.57 -13.34
N ALA A 316 -17.27 -5.79 -12.86
CA ALA A 316 -15.96 -6.41 -12.85
C ALA A 316 -15.32 -6.49 -14.25
N ARG A 317 -16.11 -6.91 -15.26
CA ARG A 317 -15.65 -6.91 -16.67
C ARG A 317 -15.25 -5.50 -17.17
N LYS A 318 -15.96 -4.46 -16.74
CA LYS A 318 -15.63 -3.06 -17.09
C LYS A 318 -14.34 -2.61 -16.44
N VAL A 319 -14.15 -2.87 -15.13
CA VAL A 319 -12.92 -2.59 -14.40
C VAL A 319 -11.74 -3.28 -15.08
N ASN A 320 -11.83 -4.59 -15.30
CA ASN A 320 -10.77 -5.38 -15.94
C ASN A 320 -10.40 -4.87 -17.33
N ARG A 321 -11.40 -4.60 -18.17
CA ARG A 321 -11.16 -4.07 -19.52
C ARG A 321 -10.44 -2.73 -19.48
N SER A 322 -10.85 -1.84 -18.58
CA SER A 322 -10.24 -0.54 -18.39
C SER A 322 -8.78 -0.65 -17.94
N LEU A 323 -8.52 -1.45 -16.90
CA LEU A 323 -7.17 -1.64 -16.36
C LEU A 323 -6.26 -2.31 -17.38
N ARG A 324 -6.68 -3.41 -18.01
CA ARG A 324 -5.89 -4.10 -19.05
C ARG A 324 -5.54 -3.17 -20.19
N ARG A 325 -6.49 -2.35 -20.66
CA ARG A 325 -6.25 -1.36 -21.70
C ARG A 325 -5.20 -0.34 -21.27
N ARG A 326 -5.34 0.24 -20.06
CA ARG A 326 -4.43 1.27 -19.53
C ARG A 326 -3.02 0.71 -19.32
N VAL A 327 -2.89 -0.50 -18.77
CA VAL A 327 -1.61 -1.19 -18.60
C VAL A 327 -0.97 -1.50 -19.95
N ARG A 328 -1.74 -2.03 -20.92
CA ARG A 328 -1.26 -2.32 -22.27
C ARG A 328 -0.69 -1.08 -22.96
N PHE A 329 -1.30 0.09 -22.76
CA PHE A 329 -0.79 1.36 -23.30
C PHE A 329 0.29 2.00 -22.42
N GLY A 330 0.71 1.34 -21.33
CA GLY A 330 1.78 1.80 -20.44
C GLY A 330 1.44 3.06 -19.66
N GLN A 331 0.14 3.32 -19.40
CA GLN A 331 -0.27 4.51 -18.64
C GLN A 331 0.27 4.51 -17.23
N HIS A 332 0.40 3.33 -16.59
CA HIS A 332 1.02 3.17 -15.27
C HIS A 332 2.49 3.63 -15.24
N LEU A 333 3.28 3.32 -16.28
CA LEU A 333 4.67 3.79 -16.39
C LEU A 333 4.75 5.29 -16.72
N ALA A 334 3.84 5.77 -17.57
CA ALA A 334 3.74 7.20 -17.85
C ALA A 334 3.38 7.99 -16.59
N ALA A 335 2.50 7.45 -15.73
CA ALA A 335 2.09 8.09 -14.49
C ALA A 335 3.26 8.29 -13.49
N VAL A 336 4.21 7.36 -13.40
CA VAL A 336 5.45 7.53 -12.61
C VAL A 336 6.20 8.80 -13.06
N ASN A 337 6.45 8.95 -14.36
CA ASN A 337 7.09 10.17 -14.87
C ASN A 337 6.21 11.42 -14.70
N GLY A 338 4.88 11.23 -14.67
CA GLY A 338 3.91 12.32 -14.51
C GLY A 338 3.98 13.05 -13.19
N VAL A 339 4.39 12.37 -12.14
CA VAL A 339 4.48 12.91 -10.77
C VAL A 339 5.34 14.18 -10.74
N ARG A 340 6.41 14.25 -11.52
CA ARG A 340 7.30 15.44 -11.60
C ARG A 340 6.60 16.74 -12.02
N TYR A 341 5.47 16.64 -12.72
CA TYR A 341 4.73 17.81 -13.22
C TYR A 341 3.59 18.24 -12.29
N VAL A 342 3.20 17.38 -11.35
CA VAL A 342 2.06 17.62 -10.45
C VAL A 342 2.46 17.69 -8.98
N ALA A 343 3.54 17.03 -8.59
CA ALA A 343 4.04 17.09 -7.23
C ALA A 343 4.53 18.51 -6.90
N PRO A 344 4.24 19.02 -5.68
CA PRO A 344 4.78 20.30 -5.25
C PRO A 344 6.30 20.27 -5.19
N ALA A 345 6.92 21.43 -5.42
CA ALA A 345 8.37 21.56 -5.35
C ALA A 345 8.90 21.61 -3.91
N SER A 346 8.08 22.13 -2.99
CA SER A 346 8.43 22.33 -1.58
C SER A 346 7.22 22.07 -0.68
N LEU A 347 7.44 21.99 0.62
CA LEU A 347 6.37 21.92 1.63
C LEU A 347 5.45 23.14 1.56
N ASP A 348 5.99 24.36 1.41
CA ASP A 348 5.22 25.60 1.35
C ASP A 348 4.23 25.62 0.17
N THR A 349 4.56 24.98 -0.94
CA THR A 349 3.68 24.91 -2.11
C THR A 349 2.67 23.79 -2.03
N SER A 350 2.81 22.85 -1.09
CA SER A 350 2.01 21.63 -0.99
C SER A 350 0.51 21.90 -0.76
N ASP A 351 0.18 22.83 0.10
CA ASP A 351 -1.19 23.21 0.44
C ASP A 351 -2.04 23.59 -0.77
N ARG A 352 -1.45 24.30 -1.74
CA ARG A 352 -2.14 24.73 -2.97
C ARG A 352 -2.45 23.52 -3.85
N VAL A 353 -1.48 22.59 -3.97
CA VAL A 353 -1.64 21.39 -4.78
C VAL A 353 -2.69 20.47 -4.16
N ILE A 354 -2.67 20.27 -2.85
CA ILE A 354 -3.62 19.42 -2.13
C ILE A 354 -5.05 19.97 -2.25
N ARG A 355 -5.25 21.26 -1.97
CA ARG A 355 -6.56 21.90 -2.18
C ARG A 355 -7.05 21.80 -3.61
N ARG A 356 -6.15 21.81 -4.60
CA ARG A 356 -6.51 21.57 -6.00
C ARG A 356 -6.93 20.12 -6.23
N MET A 357 -6.20 19.14 -5.70
CA MET A 357 -6.55 17.72 -5.81
C MET A 357 -7.91 17.43 -5.17
N GLU A 358 -8.19 17.98 -3.99
CA GLU A 358 -9.48 17.85 -3.31
C GLU A 358 -10.62 18.47 -4.12
N ARG A 359 -10.43 19.69 -4.64
CA ARG A 359 -11.41 20.34 -5.51
C ARG A 359 -11.68 19.53 -6.79
N LEU A 360 -10.68 18.91 -7.37
CA LEU A 360 -10.82 18.03 -8.52
C LEU A 360 -11.44 16.66 -8.17
N GLY A 361 -11.55 16.34 -6.86
CA GLY A 361 -12.13 15.10 -6.37
C GLY A 361 -11.22 13.89 -6.53
N VAL A 362 -9.92 14.08 -6.66
CA VAL A 362 -8.95 12.99 -6.75
C VAL A 362 -9.00 12.15 -5.46
N THR A 363 -9.09 12.78 -4.30
CA THR A 363 -9.16 12.15 -2.98
C THR A 363 -10.49 11.46 -2.69
N SER A 364 -11.52 11.75 -3.47
CA SER A 364 -12.87 11.20 -3.27
C SER A 364 -13.12 9.89 -4.00
N ASN A 365 -12.12 9.34 -4.68
CA ASN A 365 -12.19 8.01 -5.26
C ASN A 365 -11.96 6.96 -4.17
N ILE A 366 -12.61 5.79 -4.32
CA ILE A 366 -12.24 4.63 -3.52
C ILE A 366 -10.97 4.00 -4.10
N CYS A 367 -10.16 3.39 -3.25
CA CYS A 367 -8.92 2.74 -3.67
C CYS A 367 -8.95 1.25 -3.32
N LEU A 368 -8.53 0.41 -4.26
CA LEU A 368 -8.28 -1.01 -4.04
C LEU A 368 -6.86 -1.35 -4.46
N THR A 369 -5.98 -1.57 -3.48
CA THR A 369 -4.66 -2.15 -3.70
C THR A 369 -4.73 -3.66 -3.50
N ASN A 370 -4.13 -4.42 -4.40
CA ASN A 370 -4.12 -5.88 -4.34
C ASN A 370 -2.73 -6.39 -4.72
N VAL A 371 -2.01 -6.86 -3.74
CA VAL A 371 -0.66 -7.44 -3.92
C VAL A 371 -0.71 -8.86 -4.53
N GLY A 372 -1.91 -9.40 -4.69
CA GLY A 372 -2.11 -10.72 -5.29
C GLY A 372 -1.87 -11.87 -4.33
N ARG A 373 -1.54 -13.02 -4.90
CA ARG A 373 -1.13 -14.20 -4.15
C ARG A 373 0.37 -14.07 -3.83
N LEU A 374 0.67 -14.19 -2.56
CA LEU A 374 2.03 -14.19 -2.05
C LEU A 374 2.44 -15.65 -1.82
N ASP A 375 3.49 -16.05 -2.51
CA ASP A 375 4.07 -17.39 -2.36
C ASP A 375 5.08 -17.37 -1.19
N THR A 376 4.54 -17.35 0.02
CA THR A 376 5.28 -17.30 1.27
C THR A 376 5.22 -18.63 1.98
N PRO A 377 6.28 -19.05 2.68
CA PRO A 377 6.29 -20.33 3.39
C PRO A 377 5.26 -20.32 4.53
N ALA A 378 4.50 -21.42 4.66
CA ALA A 378 3.64 -21.64 5.82
C ALA A 378 4.42 -22.18 7.04
N ARG A 379 5.66 -22.61 6.82
CA ARG A 379 6.59 -23.06 7.86
C ARG A 379 7.98 -22.53 7.55
N LEU A 380 8.70 -22.14 8.60
CA LEU A 380 10.08 -21.68 8.53
C LEU A 380 10.84 -22.30 9.69
N GLY A 381 11.66 -23.31 9.39
CA GLY A 381 12.24 -24.15 10.44
C GLY A 381 11.18 -24.80 11.30
N GLU A 382 11.24 -24.57 12.60
CA GLU A 382 10.27 -25.07 13.59
C GLU A 382 9.01 -24.20 13.72
N TRP A 383 9.03 -22.99 13.13
CA TRP A 383 7.92 -22.06 13.22
C TRP A 383 6.84 -22.35 12.18
N SER A 384 5.57 -22.26 12.59
CA SER A 384 4.46 -22.18 11.64
C SER A 384 3.97 -20.74 11.51
N LEU A 385 3.64 -20.35 10.26
CA LEU A 385 3.28 -18.98 9.92
C LEU A 385 1.83 -18.89 9.47
N SER A 386 1.14 -17.84 9.89
CA SER A 386 -0.27 -17.61 9.53
C SER A 386 -0.60 -16.13 9.47
N GLY A 387 -1.78 -15.79 8.91
CA GLY A 387 -2.36 -14.46 8.98
C GLY A 387 -1.55 -13.36 8.32
N GLY A 388 -0.75 -13.70 7.29
CA GLY A 388 0.02 -12.73 6.53
C GLY A 388 -0.89 -11.72 5.81
N GLN A 389 -0.80 -10.44 6.18
CA GLN A 389 -1.68 -9.40 5.65
C GLN A 389 -1.02 -8.03 5.69
N GLY A 390 -1.57 -7.07 4.94
CA GLY A 390 -1.06 -5.71 4.89
C GLY A 390 -2.14 -4.65 4.99
N ALA A 391 -1.72 -3.45 5.32
CA ALA A 391 -2.53 -2.25 5.35
C ALA A 391 -1.68 -1.02 4.99
N GLY A 392 -2.31 0.11 4.71
CA GLY A 392 -1.58 1.35 4.46
C GLY A 392 -2.33 2.57 4.95
N SER A 393 -1.59 3.60 5.33
CA SER A 393 -2.15 4.90 5.67
C SER A 393 -2.64 5.63 4.41
N LEU A 394 -3.70 6.40 4.54
CA LEU A 394 -4.32 7.14 3.45
C LEU A 394 -3.72 8.53 3.25
N SER A 395 -3.26 9.17 4.35
CA SER A 395 -2.72 10.53 4.32
C SER A 395 -3.62 11.48 3.50
N ILE A 396 -3.04 12.10 2.48
CA ILE A 396 -3.73 12.98 1.53
C ILE A 396 -4.22 12.26 0.28
N GLY A 397 -3.96 10.94 0.15
CA GLY A 397 -4.24 10.16 -1.06
C GLY A 397 -5.71 9.79 -1.26
N GLY A 398 -6.50 9.76 -0.19
CA GLY A 398 -7.90 9.35 -0.25
C GLY A 398 -8.58 9.32 1.10
N TYR A 399 -9.86 8.91 1.09
CA TYR A 399 -10.67 8.79 2.31
C TYR A 399 -11.00 7.34 2.68
N LEU A 400 -10.91 6.44 1.71
CA LEU A 400 -11.27 5.03 1.85
C LEU A 400 -10.44 4.18 0.90
N MET A 401 -9.81 3.17 1.43
CA MET A 401 -9.00 2.21 0.67
C MET A 401 -9.23 0.79 1.20
N ALA A 402 -9.07 -0.19 0.33
CA ALA A 402 -8.92 -1.58 0.74
C ALA A 402 -7.55 -2.12 0.27
N ALA A 403 -6.86 -2.83 1.15
CA ALA A 403 -5.66 -3.57 0.86
C ALA A 403 -5.97 -5.07 0.87
N VAL A 404 -5.56 -5.77 -0.19
CA VAL A 404 -5.86 -7.18 -0.39
C VAL A 404 -4.58 -7.96 -0.63
N GLY A 405 -4.47 -9.10 0.02
CA GLY A 405 -3.44 -10.10 -0.22
C GLY A 405 -3.98 -11.50 0.03
N THR A 406 -3.47 -12.47 -0.71
CA THR A 406 -3.76 -13.89 -0.49
C THR A 406 -2.51 -14.57 0.05
N VAL A 407 -2.62 -15.15 1.23
CA VAL A 407 -1.53 -15.85 1.93
C VAL A 407 -2.08 -17.14 2.51
N HIS A 408 -1.35 -18.24 2.35
CA HIS A 408 -1.69 -19.56 2.88
C HIS A 408 -3.13 -19.98 2.59
N GLY A 409 -3.63 -19.70 1.39
CA GLY A 409 -4.99 -20.08 0.97
C GLY A 409 -6.12 -19.23 1.56
N GLN A 410 -5.82 -18.13 2.22
CA GLN A 410 -6.81 -17.18 2.74
C GLN A 410 -6.63 -15.82 2.06
N LEU A 411 -7.74 -15.13 1.81
CA LEU A 411 -7.72 -13.77 1.29
C LEU A 411 -8.02 -12.80 2.44
N PHE A 412 -7.08 -11.92 2.72
CA PHE A 412 -7.24 -10.82 3.67
C PHE A 412 -7.68 -9.56 2.92
N TRP A 413 -8.74 -8.92 3.40
CA TRP A 413 -9.34 -7.73 2.79
C TRP A 413 -9.48 -6.65 3.84
N ASN A 414 -8.41 -5.90 4.02
CA ASN A 414 -8.29 -4.87 5.06
C ASN A 414 -8.73 -3.52 4.50
N PHE A 415 -9.68 -2.90 5.17
CA PHE A 415 -10.18 -1.57 4.81
C PHE A 415 -9.55 -0.52 5.72
N THR A 416 -9.10 0.56 5.12
CA THR A 416 -8.64 1.73 5.86
C THR A 416 -9.46 2.96 5.48
N TYR A 417 -9.74 3.82 6.44
CA TYR A 417 -10.51 5.03 6.26
C TYR A 417 -9.94 6.17 7.12
N ILE A 418 -10.25 7.42 6.77
CA ILE A 418 -9.86 8.58 7.58
C ILE A 418 -10.92 8.84 8.63
N ASP A 419 -10.50 8.78 9.89
CA ASP A 419 -11.34 9.08 11.05
C ASP A 419 -11.91 10.51 10.99
N GLY A 420 -13.17 10.66 11.30
CA GLY A 420 -13.90 11.93 11.19
C GLY A 420 -14.33 12.29 9.75
N VAL A 421 -13.57 11.91 8.72
CA VAL A 421 -14.04 12.03 7.32
C VAL A 421 -15.16 11.04 7.05
N LEU A 422 -14.99 9.81 7.54
CA LEU A 422 -16.03 8.80 7.64
C LEU A 422 -16.14 8.38 9.09
N SER A 423 -17.35 8.23 9.59
CA SER A 423 -17.59 7.64 10.90
C SER A 423 -17.26 6.13 10.87
N GLN A 424 -16.87 5.58 12.02
CA GLN A 424 -16.62 4.15 12.13
C GLN A 424 -17.83 3.29 11.69
N PRO A 425 -19.09 3.61 12.09
CA PRO A 425 -20.25 2.86 11.60
C PRO A 425 -20.38 2.88 10.08
N THR A 426 -20.19 4.04 9.45
CA THR A 426 -20.24 4.18 7.98
C THR A 426 -19.17 3.34 7.29
N ALA A 427 -17.94 3.37 7.80
CA ALA A 427 -16.84 2.57 7.26
C ALA A 427 -17.07 1.06 7.45
N GLN A 428 -17.59 0.64 8.61
CA GLN A 428 -17.97 -0.75 8.87
C GLN A 428 -19.10 -1.20 7.93
N GLN A 429 -20.16 -0.41 7.80
CA GLN A 429 -21.26 -0.70 6.88
C GLN A 429 -20.76 -0.89 5.44
N PHE A 430 -19.85 -0.03 4.99
CA PHE A 430 -19.26 -0.16 3.66
C PHE A 430 -18.45 -1.46 3.52
N ALA A 431 -17.59 -1.77 4.48
CA ALA A 431 -16.77 -2.98 4.44
C ALA A 431 -17.64 -4.25 4.44
N ASP A 432 -18.65 -4.30 5.30
CA ASP A 432 -19.56 -5.44 5.41
C ASP A 432 -20.41 -5.59 4.14
N ALA A 433 -20.93 -4.47 3.61
CA ALA A 433 -21.67 -4.49 2.35
C ALA A 433 -20.82 -4.95 1.16
N ALA A 434 -19.53 -4.57 1.11
CA ALA A 434 -18.63 -5.04 0.06
C ALA A 434 -18.41 -6.55 0.14
N VAL A 435 -18.19 -7.09 1.34
CA VAL A 435 -18.01 -8.53 1.56
C VAL A 435 -19.31 -9.28 1.23
N ALA A 436 -20.45 -8.84 1.77
CA ALA A 436 -21.75 -9.46 1.52
C ALA A 436 -22.08 -9.48 0.01
N THR A 437 -21.96 -8.33 -0.67
CA THR A 437 -22.18 -8.24 -2.13
C THR A 437 -21.33 -9.21 -2.93
N LEU A 438 -20.07 -9.43 -2.49
CA LEU A 438 -19.20 -10.40 -3.15
C LEU A 438 -19.68 -11.82 -2.91
N LEU A 439 -20.01 -12.18 -1.67
CA LEU A 439 -20.42 -13.53 -1.29
C LEU A 439 -21.76 -13.91 -1.92
N ASP A 440 -22.76 -13.00 -1.90
CA ASP A 440 -24.06 -13.20 -2.56
C ASP A 440 -23.92 -13.48 -4.07
N ALA A 441 -22.89 -12.89 -4.70
CA ALA A 441 -22.62 -13.12 -6.12
C ALA A 441 -21.92 -14.47 -6.42
N LEU A 442 -21.49 -15.19 -5.39
CA LEU A 442 -20.88 -16.53 -5.53
C LEU A 442 -21.92 -17.66 -5.48
N GLU A 443 -23.10 -17.37 -4.89
CA GLU A 443 -24.25 -18.26 -4.89
C GLU A 443 -24.94 -18.28 -6.28
#